data_cfef36eb0d32f67da8ebd255f6736ca0
#
_entry.id   cfef36eb0d32f67da8ebd255f6736ca0
#
_cell.length_a   1.000
_cell.length_b   1.000
_cell.length_c   1.000
_cell.angle_alpha   90.00
_cell.angle_beta   90.00
_cell.angle_gamma   90.00
#
_symmetry.space_group_name_H-M   'P 1'
#
loop_
_entity.id
_entity.type
_entity.pdbx_description
1 polymer ?
#
loop_
_entity_poly.entity_id
_entity_poly.type
_entity_poly.pdbx_seq_one_letter_code
_entity_poly.pdbx_strand_id
1 'polypeptide(L)'
;MRRYIYILLAGLALCSCSLDEKIISSSVPETFYKTPEECIAGLNGCYTNIRNILNNRNYFTMTECQSDIMYINRNDQPDATLQVSPSNPQFGKTMWQYGYQGVMRANAIYAAIERAPFSDKEKAPLLAEAVVLRSFFYYILTINFGDVPFYTEEVTEENNSRIAQLPRMSASDTRDALIDDLRKWILEEKALDMKRTNDADNAQRYRCGAAVGLMLGGKMCLWQHRWSDAIDFFGALEDIYGLGAGNPKGALDKYPLSEIPFGNRQVAESILEISNIAIDYGLQVSGNLAVICTPQRTIETTAEDEDVEMDSFNDEDYYRGIGIPALGNASRTQTPLRPTYRFYKKLMPITSPDRRRAQYDAAGNYLEGAGGYLAWGWRGYERGVDRDSNEPKWLFFDNGSAGSRPYLGNKFWCFGMQYTLDSNSYKFFRFAGALLGLAEAWLQKGDHEMACAYLNEVRSRAGLDPISPTLDMDELLGEIQDENARELFGEFQRKHDLVRWGIWYDYVVKYNAGEKNTADYAEGGENNTRLMSNIRPCHEYYPIPDEQITYSNGALDNKEYNKYGL
;
A
#
# COMPACT_ATOMS: atom_id res chain seq x y z
N MET A 1 7.54 74.05 -35.48
CA MET A 1 7.05 72.63 -35.36
C MET A 1 8.05 71.67 -34.68
N ARG A 2 9.34 71.64 -35.01
CA ARG A 2 10.30 70.68 -34.38
C ARG A 2 10.48 70.88 -32.84
N ARG A 3 10.38 72.10 -32.30
CA ARG A 3 10.52 72.36 -30.84
C ARG A 3 9.35 71.80 -30.00
N TYR A 4 8.14 71.74 -30.53
CA TYR A 4 6.96 71.25 -29.82
C TYR A 4 6.91 69.74 -29.80
N ILE A 5 7.56 69.01 -30.75
CA ILE A 5 7.66 67.58 -30.78
C ILE A 5 8.55 67.03 -29.65
N TYR A 6 9.64 67.78 -29.31
CA TYR A 6 10.53 67.36 -28.21
C TYR A 6 9.90 67.63 -26.83
N ILE A 7 9.03 68.62 -26.70
CA ILE A 7 8.30 68.84 -25.45
C ILE A 7 7.19 67.81 -25.26
N LEU A 8 6.56 67.37 -26.33
CA LEU A 8 5.56 66.29 -26.28
C LEU A 8 6.22 64.88 -25.98
N LEU A 9 7.39 64.61 -26.52
CA LEU A 9 8.17 63.40 -26.23
C LEU A 9 8.77 63.41 -24.81
N ALA A 10 9.18 64.55 -24.28
CA ALA A 10 9.64 64.68 -22.90
C ALA A 10 8.50 64.55 -21.89
N GLY A 11 7.27 64.98 -22.22
CA GLY A 11 6.08 64.80 -21.38
C GLY A 11 5.58 63.39 -21.31
N LEU A 12 5.79 62.56 -22.35
CA LEU A 12 5.46 61.13 -22.39
C LEU A 12 6.46 60.26 -21.61
N ALA A 13 7.69 60.74 -21.39
CA ALA A 13 8.71 60.03 -20.62
C ALA A 13 8.57 60.20 -19.10
N LEU A 14 7.72 61.09 -18.62
CA LEU A 14 7.50 61.37 -17.20
C LEU A 14 6.23 60.68 -16.63
N CYS A 15 5.44 60.01 -17.46
CA CYS A 15 4.38 59.10 -17.02
C CYS A 15 4.90 57.66 -16.92
N SER A 16 6.01 57.45 -16.21
CA SER A 16 6.37 56.17 -15.68
C SER A 16 5.41 55.89 -14.51
N CYS A 17 4.22 55.38 -14.82
CA CYS A 17 3.45 54.66 -13.83
C CYS A 17 4.33 53.51 -13.34
N SER A 18 4.62 53.47 -12.05
CA SER A 18 5.08 52.25 -11.42
C SER A 18 4.02 51.19 -11.70
N LEU A 19 4.34 50.24 -12.56
CA LEU A 19 3.59 49.00 -12.70
C LEU A 19 3.85 48.18 -11.44
N ASP A 20 3.28 48.60 -10.33
CA ASP A 20 2.99 47.71 -9.23
C ASP A 20 1.83 46.84 -9.70
N GLU A 21 2.19 45.82 -10.45
CA GLU A 21 1.26 44.77 -10.86
C GLU A 21 0.85 44.00 -9.59
N LYS A 22 -0.24 44.43 -8.97
CA LYS A 22 -0.91 43.59 -7.99
C LYS A 22 -1.46 42.39 -8.73
N ILE A 23 -0.71 41.32 -8.71
CA ILE A 23 -1.17 40.01 -9.19
C ILE A 23 -2.34 39.58 -8.29
N ILE A 24 -3.57 39.89 -8.72
CA ILE A 24 -4.82 39.61 -7.98
C ILE A 24 -5.27 38.14 -8.23
N SER A 25 -4.64 37.41 -9.18
CA SER A 25 -5.10 36.12 -9.67
C SER A 25 -4.11 34.96 -9.52
N SER A 26 -2.93 35.15 -8.92
CA SER A 26 -2.04 34.06 -8.52
C SER A 26 -1.74 34.15 -7.04
N SER A 27 -1.96 33.05 -6.31
CA SER A 27 -1.51 32.91 -4.93
C SER A 27 0.02 32.86 -4.93
N VAL A 28 0.64 33.99 -4.59
CA VAL A 28 2.09 34.04 -4.34
C VAL A 28 2.34 33.50 -2.93
N PRO A 29 3.39 32.72 -2.70
CA PRO A 29 3.67 32.12 -1.39
C PRO A 29 3.65 33.13 -0.23
N GLU A 30 4.08 34.36 -0.45
CA GLU A 30 4.11 35.42 0.57
C GLU A 30 2.70 35.93 0.99
N THR A 31 1.69 35.76 0.14
CA THR A 31 0.31 36.19 0.41
C THR A 31 -0.62 35.04 0.77
N PHE A 32 -0.21 33.80 0.52
CA PHE A 32 -0.91 32.57 0.87
C PHE A 32 -0.41 32.04 2.23
N TYR A 33 -1.09 31.10 2.81
CA TYR A 33 -0.78 30.50 4.13
C TYR A 33 -0.95 31.47 5.32
N LYS A 34 -1.97 32.30 5.28
CA LYS A 34 -2.31 33.23 6.38
C LYS A 34 -3.34 32.64 7.35
N THR A 35 -4.06 31.61 6.95
CA THR A 35 -5.09 30.97 7.77
C THR A 35 -4.83 29.45 7.85
N PRO A 36 -5.36 28.75 8.88
CA PRO A 36 -5.30 27.30 8.97
C PRO A 36 -5.86 26.59 7.72
N GLU A 37 -6.95 27.10 7.12
CA GLU A 37 -7.60 26.51 5.94
C GLU A 37 -6.69 26.58 4.71
N GLU A 38 -5.96 27.67 4.53
CA GLU A 38 -4.98 27.81 3.45
C GLU A 38 -3.81 26.83 3.64
N CYS A 39 -3.36 26.63 4.88
CA CYS A 39 -2.34 25.63 5.21
C CYS A 39 -2.85 24.21 4.97
N ILE A 40 -4.10 23.92 5.31
CA ILE A 40 -4.76 22.65 4.99
C ILE A 40 -4.79 22.41 3.48
N ALA A 41 -5.10 23.43 2.69
CA ALA A 41 -5.07 23.32 1.22
C ALA A 41 -3.65 22.98 0.70
N GLY A 42 -2.61 23.54 1.30
CA GLY A 42 -1.22 23.20 1.01
C GLY A 42 -0.89 21.75 1.35
N LEU A 43 -1.27 21.28 2.54
CA LEU A 43 -1.10 19.88 2.97
C LEU A 43 -1.83 18.90 2.03
N ASN A 44 -3.01 19.27 1.52
CA ASN A 44 -3.76 18.44 0.58
C ASN A 44 -2.97 18.15 -0.71
N GLY A 45 -2.05 19.01 -1.11
CA GLY A 45 -1.15 18.77 -2.23
C GLY A 45 -0.24 17.55 -2.05
N CYS A 46 0.10 17.18 -0.80
CA CYS A 46 0.92 16.00 -0.51
C CYS A 46 0.15 14.69 -0.75
N TYR A 47 -1.15 14.66 -0.46
CA TYR A 47 -1.96 13.44 -0.64
C TYR A 47 -2.06 13.01 -2.10
N THR A 48 -1.99 13.95 -3.05
CA THR A 48 -1.91 13.60 -4.47
C THR A 48 -0.68 12.75 -4.78
N ASN A 49 0.47 13.03 -4.15
CA ASN A 49 1.70 12.27 -4.33
C ASN A 49 1.59 10.87 -3.71
N ILE A 50 1.00 10.75 -2.50
CA ILE A 50 0.71 9.45 -1.88
C ILE A 50 -0.13 8.60 -2.84
N ARG A 51 -1.20 9.20 -3.38
CA ARG A 51 -2.08 8.52 -4.32
C ARG A 51 -1.35 8.09 -5.59
N ASN A 52 -0.53 8.94 -6.19
CA ASN A 52 0.22 8.61 -7.41
C ASN A 52 1.20 7.44 -7.22
N ILE A 53 1.66 7.21 -6.00
CA ILE A 53 2.50 6.06 -5.65
C ILE A 53 1.61 4.84 -5.36
N LEU A 54 0.73 4.91 -4.37
CA LEU A 54 0.02 3.76 -3.84
C LEU A 54 -1.16 3.29 -4.70
N ASN A 55 -1.82 4.20 -5.43
CA ASN A 55 -2.95 3.86 -6.30
C ASN A 55 -2.49 3.34 -7.67
N ASN A 56 -1.40 2.60 -7.71
CA ASN A 56 -0.80 2.13 -8.94
C ASN A 56 -0.58 0.61 -8.91
N ARG A 57 -1.10 -0.08 -9.90
CA ARG A 57 -0.91 -1.54 -10.02
C ARG A 57 0.56 -1.95 -10.07
N ASN A 58 1.45 -1.11 -10.60
CA ASN A 58 2.87 -1.41 -10.64
C ASN A 58 3.48 -1.42 -9.24
N TYR A 59 3.06 -0.50 -8.35
CA TYR A 59 3.46 -0.54 -6.95
C TYR A 59 3.00 -1.83 -6.27
N PHE A 60 1.76 -2.24 -6.50
CA PHE A 60 1.24 -3.52 -6.02
C PHE A 60 2.07 -4.71 -6.54
N THR A 61 2.30 -4.78 -7.85
CA THR A 61 3.01 -5.92 -8.43
C THR A 61 4.48 -5.98 -8.01
N MET A 62 5.13 -4.85 -7.80
CA MET A 62 6.52 -4.83 -7.32
C MET A 62 6.64 -5.24 -5.84
N THR A 63 5.63 -4.96 -5.02
CA THR A 63 5.65 -5.32 -3.59
C THR A 63 5.20 -6.75 -3.35
N GLU A 64 4.20 -7.21 -4.08
CA GLU A 64 3.59 -8.52 -3.87
C GLU A 64 4.15 -9.61 -4.78
N CYS A 65 4.44 -9.31 -6.07
CA CYS A 65 4.94 -10.32 -7.00
C CYS A 65 6.46 -10.53 -6.93
N GLN A 66 7.18 -9.62 -6.29
CA GLN A 66 8.59 -9.81 -5.95
C GLN A 66 8.73 -10.43 -4.55
N SER A 67 7.86 -11.38 -4.21
CA SER A 67 7.79 -12.01 -2.89
C SER A 67 7.63 -13.53 -2.98
N ASP A 68 7.49 -14.17 -1.84
CA ASP A 68 7.29 -15.62 -1.70
C ASP A 68 5.81 -16.05 -1.76
N ILE A 69 4.87 -15.10 -1.86
CA ILE A 69 3.43 -15.39 -1.75
C ILE A 69 2.63 -15.15 -3.03
N MET A 70 3.14 -14.31 -3.94
CA MET A 70 2.43 -13.99 -5.17
C MET A 70 3.38 -13.92 -6.36
N TYR A 71 2.90 -14.21 -7.55
CA TYR A 71 3.64 -14.04 -8.80
C TYR A 71 2.74 -13.59 -9.94
N ILE A 72 3.36 -13.11 -11.02
CA ILE A 72 2.65 -12.70 -12.22
C ILE A 72 2.89 -13.68 -13.36
N ASN A 73 1.81 -14.06 -14.04
CA ASN A 73 1.84 -14.99 -15.17
C ASN A 73 1.83 -14.26 -16.53
N ARG A 74 2.42 -13.07 -16.60
CA ARG A 74 2.52 -12.27 -17.84
C ARG A 74 3.92 -11.72 -18.03
N ASN A 75 4.24 -11.49 -19.30
CA ASN A 75 5.57 -11.07 -19.70
C ASN A 75 5.72 -9.55 -19.83
N ASP A 76 4.60 -8.83 -19.77
CA ASP A 76 4.49 -7.39 -20.02
C ASP A 76 4.45 -6.57 -18.72
N GLN A 77 4.96 -7.12 -17.61
CA GLN A 77 5.01 -6.45 -16.30
C GLN A 77 6.46 -6.43 -15.80
N PRO A 78 7.28 -5.51 -16.28
CA PRO A 78 8.72 -5.50 -16.00
C PRO A 78 9.04 -5.28 -14.51
N ASP A 79 8.26 -4.49 -13.77
CA ASP A 79 8.44 -4.33 -12.33
C ASP A 79 8.26 -5.65 -11.59
N ALA A 80 7.19 -6.38 -11.88
CA ALA A 80 6.90 -7.66 -11.23
C ALA A 80 7.92 -8.77 -11.56
N THR A 81 8.64 -8.63 -12.68
CA THR A 81 9.61 -9.62 -13.18
C THR A 81 11.06 -9.16 -13.06
N LEU A 82 11.31 -8.09 -12.34
CA LEU A 82 12.65 -7.54 -12.09
C LEU A 82 13.43 -7.20 -13.38
N GLN A 83 12.73 -6.74 -14.42
CA GLN A 83 13.34 -6.18 -15.61
C GLN A 83 13.64 -4.69 -15.40
N VAL A 84 14.44 -4.40 -14.40
CA VAL A 84 14.75 -3.04 -13.94
C VAL A 84 16.27 -2.81 -13.97
N SER A 85 16.67 -1.61 -14.38
CA SER A 85 18.06 -1.16 -14.39
C SER A 85 18.12 0.35 -14.16
N PRO A 86 19.29 0.94 -13.89
CA PRO A 86 19.43 2.39 -13.75
C PRO A 86 18.91 3.18 -14.97
N SER A 87 19.18 2.69 -16.18
CA SER A 87 18.70 3.30 -17.43
C SER A 87 17.21 3.03 -17.72
N ASN A 88 16.64 2.00 -17.10
CA ASN A 88 15.23 1.63 -17.22
C ASN A 88 14.63 1.25 -15.86
N PRO A 89 14.48 2.22 -14.94
CA PRO A 89 14.07 1.95 -13.57
C PRO A 89 12.55 1.68 -13.42
N GLN A 90 11.82 1.61 -14.53
CA GLN A 90 10.38 1.32 -14.56
C GLN A 90 9.59 2.21 -13.58
N PHE A 91 8.74 1.63 -12.74
CA PHE A 91 7.98 2.38 -11.74
C PHE A 91 8.87 3.05 -10.67
N GLY A 92 10.10 2.59 -10.50
CA GLY A 92 11.10 3.23 -9.63
C GLY A 92 11.28 4.72 -9.96
N LYS A 93 11.26 5.10 -11.24
CA LYS A 93 11.29 6.53 -11.65
C LYS A 93 10.11 7.31 -11.08
N THR A 94 8.92 6.76 -11.18
CA THR A 94 7.68 7.38 -10.68
C THR A 94 7.71 7.53 -9.15
N MET A 95 8.15 6.48 -8.45
CA MET A 95 8.29 6.52 -6.98
C MET A 95 9.30 7.56 -6.52
N TRP A 96 10.47 7.63 -7.16
CA TRP A 96 11.48 8.64 -6.87
C TRP A 96 10.93 10.05 -7.05
N GLN A 97 10.32 10.29 -8.22
CA GLN A 97 9.76 11.60 -8.55
C GLN A 97 8.69 12.04 -7.56
N TYR A 98 7.66 11.23 -7.33
CA TYR A 98 6.56 11.59 -6.44
C TYR A 98 6.96 11.56 -4.96
N GLY A 99 7.91 10.69 -4.58
CA GLY A 99 8.50 10.69 -3.25
C GLY A 99 9.16 12.02 -2.93
N TYR A 100 10.09 12.47 -3.76
CA TYR A 100 10.77 13.75 -3.55
C TYR A 100 9.90 14.97 -3.75
N GLN A 101 8.94 14.95 -4.69
CA GLN A 101 7.93 16.01 -4.76
C GLN A 101 7.10 16.10 -3.47
N GLY A 102 6.78 14.95 -2.87
CA GLY A 102 6.08 14.90 -1.59
C GLY A 102 6.92 15.47 -0.45
N VAL A 103 8.20 15.10 -0.36
CA VAL A 103 9.16 15.68 0.60
C VAL A 103 9.26 17.19 0.45
N MET A 104 9.48 17.65 -0.78
CA MET A 104 9.60 19.10 -1.07
C MET A 104 8.33 19.85 -0.64
N ARG A 105 7.14 19.35 -0.96
CA ARG A 105 5.86 19.95 -0.57
C ARG A 105 5.66 19.95 0.94
N ALA A 106 5.96 18.83 1.61
CA ALA A 106 5.83 18.73 3.06
C ALA A 106 6.77 19.71 3.79
N ASN A 107 8.01 19.87 3.31
CA ASN A 107 8.97 20.82 3.88
C ASN A 107 8.56 22.27 3.62
N ALA A 108 8.09 22.59 2.42
CA ALA A 108 7.63 23.94 2.08
C ALA A 108 6.42 24.36 2.91
N ILE A 109 5.42 23.47 3.07
CA ILE A 109 4.24 23.77 3.88
C ILE A 109 4.58 23.83 5.36
N TYR A 110 5.48 22.98 5.87
CA TYR A 110 5.98 23.04 7.24
C TYR A 110 6.57 24.42 7.54
N ALA A 111 7.50 24.88 6.71
CA ALA A 111 8.12 26.22 6.85
C ALA A 111 7.09 27.36 6.70
N ALA A 112 6.09 27.22 5.82
CA ALA A 112 5.03 28.21 5.68
C ALA A 112 4.14 28.29 6.93
N ILE A 113 3.80 27.16 7.55
CA ILE A 113 3.02 27.11 8.80
C ILE A 113 3.81 27.76 9.94
N GLU A 114 5.12 27.51 10.05
CA GLU A 114 5.96 28.15 11.07
C GLU A 114 5.90 29.68 10.95
N ARG A 115 5.96 30.23 9.73
CA ARG A 115 5.90 31.68 9.47
C ARG A 115 4.49 32.26 9.54
N ALA A 116 3.44 31.44 9.57
CA ALA A 116 2.06 31.90 9.55
C ALA A 116 1.69 32.73 10.79
N PRO A 117 0.74 33.70 10.69
CA PRO A 117 0.47 34.67 11.78
C PRO A 117 -0.51 34.18 12.85
N PHE A 118 -0.95 32.93 12.82
CA PHE A 118 -1.87 32.38 13.82
C PHE A 118 -1.12 31.69 14.99
N SER A 119 -1.85 31.28 16.03
CA SER A 119 -1.27 30.82 17.29
C SER A 119 -0.54 29.48 17.16
N ASP A 120 0.45 29.23 18.03
CA ASP A 120 1.17 27.94 18.08
C ASP A 120 0.24 26.75 18.33
N LYS A 121 -0.85 26.95 19.09
CA LYS A 121 -1.86 25.92 19.32
C LYS A 121 -2.57 25.50 18.01
N GLU A 122 -2.81 26.45 17.12
CA GLU A 122 -3.41 26.16 15.81
C GLU A 122 -2.39 25.60 14.82
N LYS A 123 -1.11 25.99 14.96
CA LYS A 123 0.00 25.47 14.14
C LYS A 123 0.33 24.01 14.45
N ALA A 124 0.35 23.62 15.73
CA ALA A 124 0.85 22.34 16.18
C ALA A 124 0.25 21.12 15.41
N PRO A 125 -1.08 20.99 15.23
CA PRO A 125 -1.63 19.85 14.49
C PRO A 125 -1.28 19.90 12.98
N LEU A 126 -1.07 21.07 12.39
CA LEU A 126 -0.70 21.20 10.98
C LEU A 126 0.78 20.86 10.77
N LEU A 127 1.65 21.27 11.69
CA LEU A 127 3.07 20.92 11.69
C LEU A 127 3.25 19.41 11.89
N ALA A 128 2.53 18.83 12.85
CA ALA A 128 2.55 17.39 13.09
C ALA A 128 2.11 16.60 11.86
N GLU A 129 1.07 17.04 11.15
CA GLU A 129 0.64 16.41 9.90
C GLU A 129 1.70 16.54 8.79
N ALA A 130 2.35 17.70 8.65
CA ALA A 130 3.45 17.88 7.70
C ALA A 130 4.62 16.93 8.00
N VAL A 131 4.94 16.70 9.29
CA VAL A 131 5.94 15.72 9.73
C VAL A 131 5.53 14.29 9.36
N VAL A 132 4.26 13.90 9.61
CA VAL A 132 3.75 12.57 9.22
C VAL A 132 3.85 12.36 7.71
N LEU A 133 3.47 13.36 6.91
CA LEU A 133 3.53 13.29 5.45
C LEU A 133 4.96 13.20 4.93
N ARG A 134 5.88 14.01 5.47
CA ARG A 134 7.31 13.93 5.16
C ARG A 134 7.88 12.56 5.50
N SER A 135 7.56 12.06 6.69
CA SER A 135 7.99 10.73 7.15
C SER A 135 7.45 9.62 6.26
N PHE A 136 6.20 9.73 5.77
CA PHE A 136 5.64 8.78 4.81
C PHE A 136 6.45 8.73 3.51
N PHE A 137 6.80 9.89 2.93
CA PHE A 137 7.54 9.91 1.67
C PHE A 137 8.96 9.36 1.84
N TYR A 138 9.66 9.70 2.91
CA TYR A 138 10.97 9.12 3.20
C TYR A 138 10.89 7.63 3.55
N TYR A 139 9.83 7.19 4.25
CA TYR A 139 9.59 5.76 4.45
C TYR A 139 9.51 5.04 3.10
N ILE A 140 8.67 5.50 2.17
CA ILE A 140 8.56 4.92 0.83
C ILE A 140 9.91 4.95 0.07
N LEU A 141 10.63 6.07 0.14
CA LEU A 141 11.93 6.19 -0.52
C LEU A 141 12.96 5.20 0.06
N THR A 142 13.07 5.12 1.40
CA THR A 142 14.09 4.27 2.04
C THR A 142 13.80 2.77 1.94
N ILE A 143 12.53 2.34 1.93
CA ILE A 143 12.21 0.92 1.76
C ILE A 143 12.36 0.44 0.32
N ASN A 144 12.36 1.37 -0.66
CA ASN A 144 12.45 1.02 -2.08
C ASN A 144 13.82 1.31 -2.69
N PHE A 145 14.60 2.29 -2.18
CA PHE A 145 15.90 2.68 -2.75
C PHE A 145 17.07 2.53 -1.77
N GLY A 146 16.80 2.15 -0.53
CA GLY A 146 17.82 2.13 0.51
C GLY A 146 18.27 3.54 0.91
N ASP A 147 19.57 3.81 0.80
CA ASP A 147 20.14 5.13 1.09
C ASP A 147 19.65 6.18 0.10
N VAL A 148 19.28 7.36 0.60
CA VAL A 148 18.67 8.43 -0.22
C VAL A 148 19.14 9.82 0.25
N PRO A 149 19.15 10.85 -0.60
CA PRO A 149 19.37 12.23 -0.16
C PRO A 149 18.33 12.64 0.89
N PHE A 150 18.78 13.17 2.02
CA PHE A 150 17.90 13.57 3.13
C PHE A 150 18.00 15.06 3.41
N TYR A 151 16.86 15.74 3.48
CA TYR A 151 16.73 17.14 3.87
C TYR A 151 15.33 17.42 4.42
N THR A 152 15.22 18.36 5.34
CA THR A 152 13.97 18.76 6.00
C THR A 152 13.65 20.25 5.83
N GLU A 153 14.51 20.99 5.15
CA GLU A 153 14.35 22.41 4.87
C GLU A 153 13.52 22.68 3.61
N GLU A 154 12.91 23.84 3.54
CA GLU A 154 12.26 24.35 2.34
C GLU A 154 13.29 24.56 1.23
N VAL A 155 12.96 24.14 0.01
CA VAL A 155 13.81 24.39 -1.16
C VAL A 155 13.58 25.82 -1.65
N THR A 156 14.65 26.62 -1.70
CA THR A 156 14.65 28.03 -2.17
C THR A 156 15.65 28.20 -3.30
N GLU A 157 15.63 29.35 -3.97
CA GLU A 157 16.64 29.67 -5.00
C GLU A 157 18.07 29.63 -4.45
N GLU A 158 18.27 29.99 -3.18
CA GLU A 158 19.58 30.04 -2.54
C GLU A 158 20.16 28.65 -2.22
N ASN A 159 19.32 27.68 -1.83
CA ASN A 159 19.77 26.35 -1.40
C ASN A 159 19.54 25.24 -2.43
N ASN A 160 18.78 25.51 -3.50
CA ASN A 160 18.41 24.50 -4.51
C ASN A 160 19.62 23.74 -5.08
N SER A 161 20.68 24.46 -5.48
CA SER A 161 21.89 23.81 -6.02
C SER A 161 22.58 22.90 -5.02
N ARG A 162 22.59 23.26 -3.74
CA ARG A 162 23.15 22.44 -2.67
C ARG A 162 22.28 21.20 -2.44
N ILE A 163 20.96 21.36 -2.35
CA ILE A 163 20.03 20.24 -2.14
C ILE A 163 20.10 19.26 -3.31
N ALA A 164 20.17 19.74 -4.55
CA ALA A 164 20.28 18.91 -5.74
C ALA A 164 21.56 18.04 -5.79
N GLN A 165 22.60 18.41 -5.03
CA GLN A 165 23.87 17.72 -4.96
C GLN A 165 24.11 17.01 -3.63
N LEU A 166 23.07 16.82 -2.81
CA LEU A 166 23.20 16.04 -1.58
C LEU A 166 23.58 14.58 -1.90
N PRO A 167 24.57 14.02 -1.21
CA PRO A 167 24.86 12.60 -1.30
C PRO A 167 23.73 11.78 -0.66
N ARG A 168 23.75 10.50 -0.90
CA ARG A 168 22.89 9.55 -0.19
C ARG A 168 23.26 9.55 1.30
N MET A 169 22.27 9.77 2.16
CA MET A 169 22.34 9.48 3.59
C MET A 169 21.94 8.03 3.80
N SER A 170 22.53 7.35 4.77
CA SER A 170 22.14 5.96 5.03
C SER A 170 20.64 5.86 5.34
N ALA A 171 20.02 4.78 4.88
CA ALA A 171 18.61 4.52 5.19
C ALA A 171 18.38 4.41 6.70
N SER A 172 19.40 3.93 7.45
CA SER A 172 19.39 3.87 8.90
C SER A 172 19.32 5.27 9.52
N ASP A 173 20.28 6.15 9.21
CA ASP A 173 20.29 7.51 9.77
C ASP A 173 19.05 8.31 9.37
N THR A 174 18.58 8.11 8.14
CA THR A 174 17.33 8.74 7.66
C THR A 174 16.13 8.29 8.51
N ARG A 175 15.99 6.99 8.76
CA ARG A 175 14.89 6.46 9.59
C ARG A 175 15.00 6.92 11.03
N ASP A 176 16.20 6.96 11.62
CA ASP A 176 16.38 7.42 12.99
C ASP A 176 15.95 8.88 13.16
N ALA A 177 16.33 9.76 12.24
CA ALA A 177 15.87 11.15 12.26
C ALA A 177 14.33 11.27 12.16
N LEU A 178 13.69 10.43 11.32
CA LEU A 178 12.22 10.44 11.17
C LEU A 178 11.51 9.83 12.39
N ILE A 179 12.07 8.81 13.02
CA ILE A 179 11.55 8.22 14.25
C ILE A 179 11.56 9.26 15.37
N ASP A 180 12.65 10.01 15.50
CA ASP A 180 12.78 11.05 16.53
C ASP A 180 11.77 12.19 16.30
N ASP A 181 11.59 12.63 15.06
CA ASP A 181 10.55 13.61 14.70
C ASP A 181 9.13 13.10 15.03
N LEU A 182 8.81 11.86 14.65
CA LEU A 182 7.50 11.27 14.93
C LEU A 182 7.29 11.04 16.44
N ARG A 183 8.33 10.62 17.17
CA ARG A 183 8.27 10.49 18.63
C ARG A 183 7.89 11.82 19.26
N LYS A 184 8.60 12.89 18.92
CA LYS A 184 8.34 14.24 19.44
C LYS A 184 6.88 14.66 19.16
N TRP A 185 6.47 14.72 17.90
CA TRP A 185 5.19 15.33 17.51
C TRP A 185 3.97 14.47 17.83
N ILE A 186 4.10 13.12 17.77
CA ILE A 186 2.96 12.21 17.83
C ILE A 186 2.85 11.52 19.19
N LEU A 187 3.96 11.03 19.78
CA LEU A 187 3.92 10.34 21.06
C LEU A 187 3.98 11.29 22.25
N GLU A 188 4.90 12.28 22.21
CA GLU A 188 5.16 13.16 23.34
C GLU A 188 4.24 14.37 23.37
N GLU A 189 4.22 15.16 22.30
CA GLU A 189 3.38 16.38 22.20
C GLU A 189 1.92 16.07 21.91
N LYS A 190 1.62 14.88 21.34
CA LYS A 190 0.26 14.46 20.94
C LYS A 190 -0.47 15.54 20.13
N ALA A 191 0.28 16.19 19.24
CA ALA A 191 -0.15 17.38 18.54
C ALA A 191 -1.24 17.12 17.48
N LEU A 192 -1.48 15.85 17.11
CA LEU A 192 -2.41 15.46 16.06
C LEU A 192 -3.53 14.58 16.62
N ASP A 193 -4.76 14.81 16.14
CA ASP A 193 -5.91 13.97 16.49
C ASP A 193 -5.67 12.51 16.14
N MET A 194 -6.03 11.62 17.06
CA MET A 194 -5.69 10.21 16.99
C MET A 194 -6.42 9.48 15.86
N LYS A 195 -7.69 9.74 15.67
CA LYS A 195 -8.52 9.12 14.62
C LYS A 195 -9.05 10.17 13.66
N ARG A 196 -8.54 10.20 12.44
CA ARG A 196 -9.17 10.95 11.36
C ARG A 196 -9.89 10.06 10.33
N THR A 197 -9.44 8.82 10.21
CA THR A 197 -9.80 7.98 9.08
C THR A 197 -11.18 7.35 9.13
N ASN A 198 -11.83 7.21 10.30
CA ASN A 198 -13.02 6.36 10.43
C ASN A 198 -14.24 7.04 11.07
N ASP A 199 -14.22 8.34 11.18
CA ASP A 199 -15.40 9.10 11.60
C ASP A 199 -16.14 9.59 10.35
N ALA A 200 -17.29 8.97 10.05
CA ALA A 200 -18.09 9.32 8.87
C ALA A 200 -18.55 10.79 8.89
N ASP A 201 -18.67 11.38 10.07
CA ASP A 201 -19.10 12.77 10.25
C ASP A 201 -17.92 13.75 10.25
N ASN A 202 -16.67 13.25 10.28
CA ASN A 202 -15.50 14.09 10.26
C ASN A 202 -15.11 14.47 8.81
N ALA A 203 -15.20 15.76 8.48
CA ALA A 203 -14.79 16.27 7.17
C ALA A 203 -13.29 16.03 6.84
N GLN A 204 -12.48 15.71 7.86
CA GLN A 204 -11.04 15.45 7.72
C GLN A 204 -10.69 13.95 7.69
N ARG A 205 -11.68 13.06 7.63
CA ARG A 205 -11.51 11.59 7.66
C ARG A 205 -10.56 11.01 6.61
N TYR A 206 -10.29 11.74 5.55
CA TYR A 206 -9.36 11.33 4.48
C TYR A 206 -7.92 11.80 4.69
N ARG A 207 -7.64 12.53 5.77
CA ARG A 207 -6.31 13.04 6.10
C ARG A 207 -5.63 12.14 7.11
N CYS A 208 -4.30 12.10 7.08
CA CYS A 208 -3.51 11.37 8.06
C CYS A 208 -3.76 11.92 9.46
N GLY A 209 -4.11 11.03 10.39
CA GLY A 209 -4.13 11.29 11.81
C GLY A 209 -2.85 10.78 12.49
N ALA A 210 -2.79 10.91 13.82
CA ALA A 210 -1.68 10.37 14.63
C ALA A 210 -1.44 8.88 14.38
N ALA A 211 -2.50 8.10 14.14
CA ALA A 211 -2.39 6.67 13.88
C ALA A 211 -1.48 6.33 12.69
N VAL A 212 -1.46 7.15 11.63
CA VAL A 212 -0.54 6.96 10.50
C VAL A 212 0.89 7.21 10.92
N GLY A 213 1.14 8.27 11.71
CA GLY A 213 2.48 8.56 12.27
C GLY A 213 2.97 7.46 13.21
N LEU A 214 2.10 6.94 14.07
CA LEU A 214 2.41 5.83 14.98
C LEU A 214 2.76 4.55 14.19
N MET A 215 1.98 4.23 13.15
CA MET A 215 2.27 3.06 12.31
C MET A 215 3.59 3.20 11.56
N LEU A 216 3.87 4.38 11.00
CA LEU A 216 5.15 4.67 10.34
C LEU A 216 6.34 4.56 11.31
N GLY A 217 6.22 5.17 12.50
CA GLY A 217 7.25 5.10 13.55
C GLY A 217 7.53 3.66 13.94
N GLY A 218 6.50 2.88 14.25
CA GLY A 218 6.64 1.46 14.58
C GLY A 218 7.28 0.65 13.46
N LYS A 219 6.83 0.83 12.21
CA LYS A 219 7.42 0.15 11.04
C LYS A 219 8.90 0.51 10.86
N MET A 220 9.27 1.80 10.97
CA MET A 220 10.67 2.21 10.88
C MET A 220 11.51 1.67 12.04
N CYS A 221 10.96 1.59 13.25
CA CYS A 221 11.62 0.96 14.40
C CYS A 221 11.91 -0.53 14.16
N LEU A 222 11.01 -1.29 13.51
CA LEU A 222 11.27 -2.68 13.11
C LEU A 222 12.48 -2.77 12.14
N TRP A 223 12.60 -1.87 11.18
CA TRP A 223 13.76 -1.79 10.27
C TRP A 223 15.07 -1.47 11.01
N GLN A 224 15.00 -0.71 12.10
CA GLN A 224 16.14 -0.25 12.88
C GLN A 224 16.47 -1.17 14.06
N HIS A 225 15.72 -2.23 14.26
CA HIS A 225 15.79 -3.11 15.43
C HIS A 225 15.65 -2.34 16.76
N ARG A 226 14.91 -1.21 16.73
CA ARG A 226 14.59 -0.40 17.92
C ARG A 226 13.32 -0.98 18.57
N TRP A 227 13.44 -2.18 19.12
CA TRP A 227 12.29 -2.98 19.57
C TRP A 227 11.44 -2.28 20.65
N SER A 228 12.09 -1.63 21.61
CA SER A 228 11.36 -0.88 22.66
C SER A 228 10.57 0.28 22.08
N ASP A 229 11.18 1.03 21.15
CA ASP A 229 10.49 2.12 20.46
C ASP A 229 9.33 1.61 19.57
N ALA A 230 9.51 0.44 18.94
CA ALA A 230 8.42 -0.19 18.18
C ALA A 230 7.23 -0.53 19.08
N ILE A 231 7.49 -1.04 20.30
CA ILE A 231 6.45 -1.31 21.29
C ILE A 231 5.73 -0.03 21.71
N ASP A 232 6.46 1.08 21.94
CA ASP A 232 5.85 2.36 22.29
C ASP A 232 4.92 2.87 21.17
N PHE A 233 5.37 2.87 19.92
CA PHE A 233 4.59 3.33 18.78
C PHE A 233 3.37 2.45 18.52
N PHE A 234 3.52 1.14 18.44
CA PHE A 234 2.42 0.23 18.18
C PHE A 234 1.48 0.10 19.39
N GLY A 235 2.03 0.18 20.62
CA GLY A 235 1.23 0.20 21.85
C GLY A 235 0.29 1.41 21.91
N ALA A 236 0.74 2.58 21.45
CA ALA A 236 -0.14 3.75 21.32
C ALA A 236 -1.28 3.53 20.31
N LEU A 237 -1.14 2.65 19.32
CA LEU A 237 -2.24 2.25 18.44
C LEU A 237 -3.25 1.34 19.16
N GLU A 238 -2.84 0.54 20.15
CA GLU A 238 -3.77 -0.25 20.97
C GLU A 238 -4.71 0.62 21.80
N ASP A 239 -4.26 1.81 22.24
CA ASP A 239 -5.11 2.78 22.93
C ASP A 239 -6.21 3.34 22.02
N ILE A 240 -5.98 3.37 20.71
CA ILE A 240 -6.90 3.91 19.70
C ILE A 240 -7.82 2.82 19.13
N TYR A 241 -7.24 1.72 18.71
CA TYR A 241 -7.91 0.66 17.95
C TYR A 241 -8.19 -0.60 18.78
N GLY A 242 -7.45 -0.83 19.85
CA GLY A 242 -7.50 -2.02 20.69
C GLY A 242 -8.31 -1.83 21.98
N LEU A 243 -7.82 -2.47 23.02
CA LEU A 243 -8.35 -2.46 24.40
C LEU A 243 -7.38 -1.79 25.39
N GLY A 244 -6.41 -1.05 24.89
CA GLY A 244 -5.31 -0.43 25.64
C GLY A 244 -4.01 -1.20 25.50
N ALA A 245 -2.89 -0.48 25.62
CA ALA A 245 -1.56 -1.03 25.44
C ALA A 245 -1.28 -2.25 26.35
N GLY A 246 -0.76 -3.31 25.76
CA GLY A 246 -0.48 -4.57 26.46
C GLY A 246 -1.67 -5.49 26.68
N ASN A 247 -2.84 -5.20 26.06
CA ASN A 247 -4.05 -6.02 26.17
C ASN A 247 -4.51 -6.54 24.79
N PRO A 248 -3.76 -7.47 24.16
CA PRO A 248 -4.09 -7.95 22.82
C PRO A 248 -5.38 -8.75 22.75
N LYS A 249 -5.72 -9.50 23.80
CA LYS A 249 -6.84 -10.47 23.77
C LYS A 249 -8.19 -9.79 23.55
N GLY A 250 -8.85 -10.12 22.43
CA GLY A 250 -10.13 -9.53 22.02
C GLY A 250 -9.99 -8.16 21.35
N ALA A 251 -8.77 -7.69 21.09
CA ALA A 251 -8.53 -6.40 20.44
C ALA A 251 -9.10 -6.33 19.01
N LEU A 252 -9.20 -7.48 18.33
CA LEU A 252 -9.75 -7.61 16.99
C LEU A 252 -11.21 -8.05 16.93
N ASP A 253 -11.87 -8.35 18.04
CA ASP A 253 -13.27 -8.86 18.06
C ASP A 253 -14.27 -7.94 17.36
N LYS A 254 -14.03 -6.64 17.41
CA LYS A 254 -14.89 -5.62 16.77
C LYS A 254 -14.59 -5.38 15.28
N TYR A 255 -13.61 -6.08 14.71
CA TYR A 255 -13.19 -5.92 13.32
C TYR A 255 -13.42 -7.21 12.53
N PRO A 256 -14.59 -7.39 11.91
CA PRO A 256 -14.92 -8.63 11.23
C PRO A 256 -14.09 -8.80 9.94
N LEU A 257 -13.73 -10.03 9.64
CA LEU A 257 -12.98 -10.38 8.42
C LEU A 257 -13.71 -9.95 7.14
N SER A 258 -15.04 -9.88 7.17
CA SER A 258 -15.86 -9.43 6.03
C SER A 258 -15.61 -7.98 5.59
N GLU A 259 -14.99 -7.15 6.43
CA GLU A 259 -14.64 -5.77 6.10
C GLU A 259 -13.29 -5.64 5.39
N ILE A 260 -12.44 -6.67 5.42
CA ILE A 260 -11.08 -6.62 4.85
C ILE A 260 -11.05 -6.50 3.32
N PRO A 261 -11.99 -7.09 2.52
CA PRO A 261 -12.00 -6.89 1.08
C PRO A 261 -11.93 -5.42 0.66
N PHE A 262 -11.22 -5.15 -0.42
CA PHE A 262 -10.96 -3.80 -0.92
C PHE A 262 -12.22 -3.07 -1.43
N GLY A 263 -13.29 -3.80 -1.71
CA GLY A 263 -14.60 -3.22 -1.99
C GLY A 263 -15.19 -2.43 -0.81
N ASN A 264 -14.79 -2.73 0.42
CA ASN A 264 -15.23 -2.02 1.62
C ASN A 264 -14.33 -0.80 1.86
N ARG A 265 -14.93 0.35 2.12
CA ARG A 265 -14.23 1.62 2.31
C ARG A 265 -14.24 2.03 3.76
N GLN A 266 -13.15 2.65 4.20
CA GLN A 266 -13.04 3.29 5.50
C GLN A 266 -13.50 2.40 6.64
N VAL A 267 -13.07 1.14 6.57
CA VAL A 267 -13.38 0.18 7.61
C VAL A 267 -12.71 0.57 8.92
N ALA A 268 -13.34 0.21 10.02
CA ALA A 268 -12.92 0.66 11.36
C ALA A 268 -11.49 0.22 11.74
N GLU A 269 -10.99 -0.87 11.18
CA GLU A 269 -9.63 -1.38 11.39
C GLU A 269 -8.56 -0.60 10.59
N SER A 270 -8.95 0.13 9.54
CA SER A 270 -7.99 0.81 8.66
C SER A 270 -7.31 1.99 9.33
N ILE A 271 -6.01 2.09 9.09
CA ILE A 271 -5.15 3.21 9.51
C ILE A 271 -4.84 4.12 8.31
N LEU A 272 -4.51 3.52 7.16
CA LEU A 272 -4.29 4.24 5.91
C LEU A 272 -4.90 3.48 4.73
N GLU A 273 -5.83 4.12 4.05
CA GLU A 273 -6.46 3.63 2.82
C GLU A 273 -6.30 4.61 1.67
N ILE A 274 -6.16 4.07 0.48
CA ILE A 274 -6.30 4.84 -0.77
C ILE A 274 -7.70 4.58 -1.30
N SER A 275 -8.61 5.50 -1.02
CA SER A 275 -10.00 5.40 -1.45
C SER A 275 -10.17 5.77 -2.92
N ASN A 276 -10.81 4.91 -3.69
CA ASN A 276 -11.20 5.14 -5.07
C ASN A 276 -12.71 5.36 -5.16
N ILE A 277 -13.15 6.14 -6.12
CA ILE A 277 -14.56 6.49 -6.34
C ILE A 277 -14.96 6.02 -7.74
N ALA A 278 -16.17 5.52 -7.88
CA ALA A 278 -16.71 5.13 -9.19
C ALA A 278 -16.73 6.32 -10.16
N ILE A 279 -16.52 6.03 -11.43
CA ILE A 279 -16.39 7.03 -12.52
C ILE A 279 -17.66 7.88 -12.69
N ASP A 280 -18.82 7.38 -12.30
CA ASP A 280 -20.13 8.02 -12.47
C ASP A 280 -20.27 9.39 -11.78
N TYR A 281 -19.36 9.71 -10.86
CA TYR A 281 -19.35 11.02 -10.18
C TYR A 281 -18.49 12.10 -10.89
N GLY A 282 -18.03 11.84 -12.12
CA GLY A 282 -17.24 12.80 -12.89
C GLY A 282 -15.83 13.08 -12.34
N LEU A 283 -15.45 12.42 -11.28
CA LEU A 283 -14.12 12.52 -10.66
C LEU A 283 -13.32 11.29 -11.11
N GLN A 284 -12.30 11.49 -11.93
CA GLN A 284 -11.38 10.42 -12.37
C GLN A 284 -10.48 9.94 -11.22
N VAL A 285 -11.06 9.44 -10.15
CA VAL A 285 -10.36 8.99 -8.95
C VAL A 285 -10.55 7.47 -8.80
N SER A 286 -10.21 6.74 -9.85
CA SER A 286 -10.35 5.29 -9.91
C SER A 286 -9.03 4.57 -9.66
N GLY A 287 -9.12 3.30 -9.23
CA GLY A 287 -8.04 2.34 -9.19
C GLY A 287 -7.92 1.53 -10.47
N ASN A 288 -6.95 0.64 -10.53
CA ASN A 288 -6.75 -0.29 -11.63
C ASN A 288 -6.18 -1.64 -11.17
N LEU A 289 -6.38 -1.99 -9.90
CA LEU A 289 -5.84 -3.22 -9.31
C LEU A 289 -6.76 -4.41 -9.58
N ALA A 290 -8.08 -4.23 -9.49
CA ALA A 290 -9.02 -5.32 -9.67
C ALA A 290 -8.88 -6.00 -11.04
N VAL A 291 -8.54 -5.26 -12.10
CA VAL A 291 -8.34 -5.81 -13.46
C VAL A 291 -7.27 -6.91 -13.52
N ILE A 292 -6.25 -6.83 -12.68
CA ILE A 292 -5.14 -7.81 -12.67
C ILE A 292 -5.33 -8.91 -11.62
N CYS A 293 -6.23 -8.72 -10.66
CA CYS A 293 -6.48 -9.65 -9.56
C CYS A 293 -7.74 -10.50 -9.77
N THR A 294 -8.70 -10.03 -10.56
CA THR A 294 -10.00 -10.70 -10.74
C THR A 294 -9.93 -11.76 -11.84
N PRO A 295 -10.57 -12.93 -11.69
CA PRO A 295 -10.59 -13.98 -12.69
C PRO A 295 -11.10 -13.48 -14.05
N GLN A 296 -10.52 -14.01 -15.13
CA GLN A 296 -11.03 -13.79 -16.46
C GLN A 296 -12.35 -14.55 -16.61
N ARG A 297 -13.35 -13.92 -17.20
CA ARG A 297 -14.68 -14.50 -17.33
C ARG A 297 -14.66 -15.76 -18.20
N THR A 298 -14.91 -16.88 -17.64
CA THR A 298 -15.66 -17.98 -18.23
C THR A 298 -16.45 -18.59 -17.09
N ILE A 299 -17.75 -18.50 -17.14
CA ILE A 299 -18.61 -19.17 -16.21
C ILE A 299 -19.07 -20.42 -16.94
N GLU A 300 -18.59 -21.55 -16.50
CA GLU A 300 -19.19 -22.83 -16.86
C GLU A 300 -20.15 -23.19 -15.73
N THR A 301 -21.42 -23.22 -16.02
CA THR A 301 -22.41 -23.88 -15.18
C THR A 301 -22.14 -25.38 -15.20
N THR A 302 -22.40 -26.08 -14.09
CA THR A 302 -22.35 -27.55 -14.07
C THR A 302 -23.31 -28.08 -15.16
N ALA A 303 -22.98 -29.23 -15.71
CA ALA A 303 -23.54 -29.81 -16.93
C ALA A 303 -25.07 -29.96 -17.03
N GLU A 304 -25.82 -29.44 -16.08
CA GLU A 304 -27.29 -29.46 -16.06
C GLU A 304 -27.91 -28.09 -16.42
N ASP A 305 -27.11 -27.05 -16.66
CA ASP A 305 -27.60 -25.68 -16.89
C ASP A 305 -27.04 -25.08 -18.18
N GLU A 306 -27.58 -25.52 -19.31
CA GLU A 306 -27.22 -25.00 -20.64
C GLU A 306 -27.79 -23.59 -20.94
N ASP A 307 -28.65 -23.03 -20.08
CA ASP A 307 -29.44 -21.84 -20.37
C ASP A 307 -29.10 -20.55 -19.60
N VAL A 308 -27.94 -20.47 -18.93
CA VAL A 308 -27.57 -19.22 -18.26
C VAL A 308 -26.99 -18.23 -19.27
N GLU A 309 -27.84 -17.37 -19.79
CA GLU A 309 -27.41 -16.28 -20.67
C GLU A 309 -26.43 -15.33 -19.96
N MET A 310 -25.36 -14.95 -20.64
CA MET A 310 -24.34 -14.03 -20.15
C MET A 310 -24.89 -12.69 -19.66
N ASP A 311 -26.06 -12.27 -20.15
CA ASP A 311 -26.72 -11.02 -19.74
C ASP A 311 -27.29 -11.07 -18.31
N SER A 312 -27.56 -12.26 -17.77
CA SER A 312 -28.01 -12.43 -16.38
C SER A 312 -26.90 -12.09 -15.36
N PHE A 313 -25.66 -12.07 -15.78
CA PHE A 313 -24.50 -11.73 -14.93
C PHE A 313 -24.34 -10.22 -14.67
N ASN A 314 -25.23 -9.40 -15.20
CA ASN A 314 -25.27 -7.96 -14.91
C ASN A 314 -26.27 -7.60 -13.81
N ASP A 315 -26.97 -8.56 -13.25
CA ASP A 315 -27.94 -8.34 -12.19
C ASP A 315 -27.21 -8.26 -10.83
N GLU A 316 -27.21 -7.07 -10.24
CA GLU A 316 -26.51 -6.77 -9.00
C GLU A 316 -27.00 -7.61 -7.82
N ASP A 317 -28.29 -7.96 -7.80
CA ASP A 317 -28.89 -8.76 -6.74
C ASP A 317 -28.51 -10.25 -6.86
N TYR A 318 -28.42 -10.76 -8.08
CA TYR A 318 -27.92 -12.11 -8.35
C TYR A 318 -26.49 -12.29 -7.84
N TYR A 319 -25.61 -11.37 -8.19
CA TYR A 319 -24.19 -11.44 -7.77
C TYR A 319 -23.99 -11.19 -6.29
N ARG A 320 -24.83 -10.38 -5.66
CA ARG A 320 -24.77 -10.17 -4.21
C ARG A 320 -25.09 -11.45 -3.45
N GLY A 321 -26.00 -12.27 -3.97
CA GLY A 321 -26.35 -13.58 -3.40
C GLY A 321 -25.24 -14.61 -3.47
N ILE A 322 -24.35 -14.50 -4.47
CA ILE A 322 -23.27 -15.49 -4.72
C ILE A 322 -21.88 -15.00 -4.33
N GLY A 323 -21.78 -13.80 -3.76
CA GLY A 323 -20.48 -13.22 -3.35
C GLY A 323 -19.58 -12.81 -4.52
N ILE A 324 -20.07 -12.87 -5.76
CA ILE A 324 -19.31 -12.47 -6.94
C ILE A 324 -19.65 -11.01 -7.27
N PRO A 325 -18.63 -10.20 -7.55
CA PRO A 325 -18.86 -8.87 -8.07
C PRO A 325 -19.64 -8.94 -9.39
N ALA A 326 -20.69 -8.17 -9.53
CA ALA A 326 -21.27 -7.86 -10.83
C ALA A 326 -20.16 -7.20 -11.66
N LEU A 327 -19.49 -8.00 -12.47
CA LEU A 327 -18.52 -7.50 -13.41
C LEU A 327 -19.34 -6.92 -14.56
N GLY A 328 -19.59 -5.60 -14.55
CA GLY A 328 -20.33 -4.92 -15.60
C GLY A 328 -19.89 -5.36 -17.00
N ASN A 329 -20.73 -5.21 -18.02
CA ASN A 329 -20.52 -5.66 -19.41
C ASN A 329 -19.17 -5.29 -20.04
N ALA A 330 -18.42 -4.43 -19.41
CA ALA A 330 -17.19 -3.85 -19.92
C ALA A 330 -15.91 -4.31 -19.21
N SER A 331 -16.01 -5.13 -18.17
CA SER A 331 -14.80 -5.51 -17.42
C SER A 331 -13.91 -6.45 -18.22
N ARG A 332 -12.73 -5.99 -18.56
CA ARG A 332 -11.64 -6.78 -19.17
C ARG A 332 -10.69 -7.26 -18.10
N THR A 333 -11.16 -8.13 -17.22
CA THR A 333 -10.27 -8.75 -16.24
C THR A 333 -9.24 -9.62 -16.95
N GLN A 334 -8.00 -9.60 -16.48
CA GLN A 334 -6.88 -10.24 -17.15
C GLN A 334 -6.21 -11.33 -16.31
N THR A 335 -6.48 -11.36 -15.03
CA THR A 335 -6.01 -12.35 -14.04
C THR A 335 -4.55 -12.82 -14.22
N PRO A 336 -3.57 -11.93 -14.40
CA PRO A 336 -2.18 -12.37 -14.49
C PRO A 336 -1.60 -12.74 -13.13
N LEU A 337 -2.20 -12.27 -12.02
CA LEU A 337 -1.70 -12.51 -10.67
C LEU A 337 -2.16 -13.83 -10.11
N ARG A 338 -1.24 -14.52 -9.44
CA ARG A 338 -1.44 -15.84 -8.85
C ARG A 338 -0.75 -15.92 -7.50
N PRO A 339 -1.34 -16.63 -6.53
CA PRO A 339 -0.59 -17.01 -5.34
C PRO A 339 0.49 -18.03 -5.71
N THR A 340 1.61 -18.00 -5.00
CA THR A 340 2.65 -19.03 -5.14
C THR A 340 2.17 -20.36 -4.55
N TYR A 341 2.82 -21.47 -4.95
CA TYR A 341 2.58 -22.79 -4.34
C TYR A 341 2.73 -22.75 -2.81
N ARG A 342 3.79 -22.05 -2.31
CA ARG A 342 3.96 -21.84 -0.87
C ARG A 342 2.71 -21.29 -0.23
N PHE A 343 2.14 -20.22 -0.80
CA PHE A 343 0.99 -19.55 -0.20
C PHE A 343 -0.24 -20.45 -0.17
N TYR A 344 -0.68 -20.94 -1.32
CA TYR A 344 -1.97 -21.64 -1.39
C TYR A 344 -1.93 -23.12 -0.95
N LYS A 345 -0.75 -23.74 -0.88
CA LYS A 345 -0.60 -25.14 -0.45
C LYS A 345 0.00 -25.30 0.94
N LYS A 346 0.87 -24.39 1.36
CA LYS A 346 1.57 -24.48 2.65
C LYS A 346 0.96 -23.57 3.70
N LEU A 347 0.76 -22.28 3.36
CA LEU A 347 0.22 -21.31 4.31
C LEU A 347 -1.30 -21.34 4.42
N MET A 348 -2.00 -21.58 3.30
CA MET A 348 -3.45 -21.55 3.20
C MET A 348 -4.00 -22.78 2.44
N PRO A 349 -3.68 -24.03 2.88
CA PRO A 349 -4.14 -25.23 2.19
C PRO A 349 -5.68 -25.32 2.19
N ILE A 350 -6.23 -26.07 1.23
CA ILE A 350 -7.69 -26.22 1.08
C ILE A 350 -8.36 -26.80 2.33
N THR A 351 -7.62 -27.56 3.11
CA THR A 351 -8.06 -28.16 4.37
C THR A 351 -7.88 -27.26 5.59
N SER A 352 -7.33 -26.05 5.41
CA SER A 352 -7.10 -25.13 6.52
C SER A 352 -8.43 -24.64 7.10
N PRO A 353 -8.59 -24.61 8.44
CA PRO A 353 -9.75 -24.01 9.10
C PRO A 353 -9.72 -22.48 9.08
N ASP A 354 -8.72 -21.87 8.46
CA ASP A 354 -8.53 -20.40 8.41
C ASP A 354 -9.73 -19.71 7.77
N ARG A 355 -10.44 -18.88 8.54
CA ARG A 355 -11.66 -18.19 8.13
C ARG A 355 -11.43 -17.08 7.09
N ARG A 356 -10.20 -16.66 6.86
CA ARG A 356 -9.85 -15.76 5.77
C ARG A 356 -10.00 -16.43 4.41
N ARG A 357 -9.96 -17.75 4.40
CA ARG A 357 -10.20 -18.57 3.24
C ARG A 357 -11.64 -19.04 3.18
N ALA A 358 -12.22 -19.13 1.98
CA ALA A 358 -13.50 -19.78 1.77
C ALA A 358 -13.45 -21.22 2.28
N GLN A 359 -14.43 -21.61 3.11
CA GLN A 359 -14.52 -22.92 3.75
C GLN A 359 -15.51 -23.80 3.00
N TYR A 360 -15.19 -25.07 2.88
CA TYR A 360 -16.02 -26.08 2.21
C TYR A 360 -16.17 -27.30 3.11
N ASP A 361 -17.33 -27.94 3.07
CA ASP A 361 -17.54 -29.23 3.73
C ASP A 361 -16.83 -30.38 2.98
N ALA A 362 -16.92 -31.61 3.52
CA ALA A 362 -16.31 -32.79 2.91
C ALA A 362 -16.92 -33.17 1.53
N ALA A 363 -18.11 -32.68 1.22
CA ALA A 363 -18.76 -32.86 -0.07
C ALA A 363 -18.41 -31.72 -1.06
N GLY A 364 -17.61 -30.72 -0.62
CA GLY A 364 -17.23 -29.57 -1.42
C GLY A 364 -18.24 -28.42 -1.37
N ASN A 365 -19.23 -28.45 -0.46
CA ASN A 365 -20.18 -27.38 -0.32
C ASN A 365 -19.58 -26.23 0.48
N TYR A 366 -19.81 -25.00 0.01
CA TYR A 366 -19.42 -23.78 0.73
C TYR A 366 -20.14 -23.70 2.08
N LEU A 367 -19.40 -23.43 3.13
CA LEU A 367 -19.96 -23.25 4.47
C LEU A 367 -20.37 -21.78 4.63
N GLU A 368 -21.67 -21.51 4.55
CA GLU A 368 -22.24 -20.19 4.70
C GLU A 368 -21.88 -19.58 6.07
N GLY A 369 -21.49 -18.31 6.08
CA GLY A 369 -21.08 -17.60 7.29
C GLY A 369 -19.66 -17.92 7.78
N ALA A 370 -18.94 -18.81 7.12
CA ALA A 370 -17.55 -19.12 7.48
C ALA A 370 -16.54 -18.03 7.09
N GLY A 371 -17.00 -16.95 6.44
CA GLY A 371 -16.14 -15.86 5.96
C GLY A 371 -15.34 -16.29 4.74
N GLY A 372 -14.31 -15.56 4.41
CA GLY A 372 -13.38 -15.99 3.36
C GLY A 372 -13.39 -15.08 2.14
N TYR A 373 -12.41 -14.20 2.16
CA TYR A 373 -12.11 -13.32 1.03
C TYR A 373 -10.92 -13.85 0.19
N LEU A 374 -10.34 -14.97 0.60
CA LEU A 374 -9.28 -15.65 -0.12
C LEU A 374 -9.82 -16.99 -0.62
N ALA A 375 -9.88 -17.18 -1.92
CA ALA A 375 -10.28 -18.42 -2.54
C ALA A 375 -9.22 -18.87 -3.54
N TRP A 376 -8.82 -20.11 -3.45
CA TRP A 376 -7.90 -20.73 -4.37
C TRP A 376 -8.45 -22.03 -4.86
N GLY A 377 -8.37 -22.21 -6.11
CA GLY A 377 -8.69 -23.46 -6.76
C GLY A 377 -8.31 -23.32 -8.22
N TRP A 378 -8.13 -24.42 -8.88
CA TRP A 378 -8.00 -24.51 -10.32
C TRP A 378 -9.27 -23.97 -10.94
N ARG A 379 -10.33 -24.24 -10.23
CA ARG A 379 -11.69 -23.87 -10.48
C ARG A 379 -12.23 -23.43 -9.13
N GLY A 380 -12.66 -22.20 -9.04
CA GLY A 380 -13.36 -21.74 -7.86
C GLY A 380 -14.81 -22.16 -7.97
N TYR A 381 -15.27 -22.92 -6.98
CA TYR A 381 -16.69 -23.09 -6.78
C TYR A 381 -17.12 -22.05 -5.75
N GLU A 382 -17.98 -21.14 -6.13
CA GLU A 382 -18.68 -20.30 -5.17
C GLU A 382 -20.16 -20.64 -5.23
N ARG A 383 -20.80 -20.68 -4.05
CA ARG A 383 -22.22 -20.95 -3.96
C ARG A 383 -22.98 -19.73 -4.43
N GLY A 384 -23.78 -19.92 -5.44
CA GLY A 384 -24.75 -18.96 -5.90
C GLY A 384 -26.17 -19.39 -5.59
N VAL A 385 -27.12 -18.58 -5.97
CA VAL A 385 -28.53 -18.89 -5.90
C VAL A 385 -29.05 -18.95 -7.34
N ASP A 386 -29.73 -20.02 -7.68
CA ASP A 386 -30.43 -20.13 -8.95
C ASP A 386 -31.52 -19.06 -9.00
N ARG A 387 -31.54 -18.28 -10.07
CA ARG A 387 -32.43 -17.12 -10.22
C ARG A 387 -33.89 -17.49 -10.25
N ASP A 388 -34.22 -18.62 -10.82
CA ASP A 388 -35.62 -19.03 -11.05
C ASP A 388 -36.16 -19.86 -9.89
N SER A 389 -35.34 -20.74 -9.31
CA SER A 389 -35.73 -21.63 -8.21
C SER A 389 -35.38 -21.10 -6.84
N ASN A 390 -34.52 -20.10 -6.74
CA ASN A 390 -33.94 -19.60 -5.49
C ASN A 390 -33.14 -20.68 -4.70
N GLU A 391 -32.77 -21.76 -5.36
CA GLU A 391 -32.01 -22.87 -4.80
C GLU A 391 -30.52 -22.60 -4.87
N PRO A 392 -29.72 -23.14 -3.93
CA PRO A 392 -28.28 -23.01 -3.95
C PRO A 392 -27.69 -23.64 -5.20
N LYS A 393 -26.91 -22.85 -5.94
CA LYS A 393 -26.25 -23.26 -7.18
C LYS A 393 -24.76 -23.02 -7.08
N TRP A 394 -23.97 -23.91 -7.66
CA TRP A 394 -22.52 -23.76 -7.75
C TRP A 394 -22.16 -22.96 -8.98
N LEU A 395 -21.42 -21.89 -8.78
CA LEU A 395 -20.81 -21.13 -9.85
C LEU A 395 -19.35 -21.50 -9.98
N PHE A 396 -19.01 -21.75 -11.20
CA PHE A 396 -17.72 -22.20 -11.60
C PHE A 396 -16.96 -21.05 -12.27
N PHE A 397 -15.73 -20.77 -11.79
CA PHE A 397 -14.86 -19.79 -12.42
C PHE A 397 -13.72 -20.53 -13.12
N ASP A 398 -13.62 -20.33 -14.42
CA ASP A 398 -12.46 -20.72 -15.18
C ASP A 398 -11.58 -19.48 -15.44
N ASN A 399 -10.28 -19.65 -15.29
CA ASN A 399 -9.28 -18.66 -15.65
C ASN A 399 -8.97 -18.61 -17.15
N GLY A 400 -9.92 -18.99 -18.00
CA GLY A 400 -9.76 -19.04 -19.46
C GLY A 400 -8.82 -20.17 -19.89
N SER A 401 -8.17 -20.02 -21.05
CA SER A 401 -7.25 -21.02 -21.63
C SER A 401 -6.09 -21.45 -20.73
N ALA A 402 -5.95 -20.84 -19.57
CA ALA A 402 -5.01 -21.21 -18.51
C ALA A 402 -5.72 -21.91 -17.34
N GLY A 403 -6.83 -22.59 -17.58
CA GLY A 403 -7.79 -23.15 -16.62
C GLY A 403 -7.31 -24.05 -15.48
N SER A 404 -6.03 -24.16 -15.30
CA SER A 404 -5.39 -24.99 -14.28
C SER A 404 -4.67 -24.19 -13.18
N ARG A 405 -4.87 -22.87 -13.12
CA ARG A 405 -4.09 -22.03 -12.21
C ARG A 405 -4.94 -21.40 -11.11
N PRO A 406 -4.48 -21.42 -9.84
CA PRO A 406 -5.21 -20.79 -8.76
C PRO A 406 -5.36 -19.28 -9.02
N TYR A 407 -6.48 -18.71 -8.62
CA TYR A 407 -6.78 -17.28 -8.72
C TYR A 407 -6.82 -16.64 -7.33
N LEU A 408 -6.77 -15.30 -7.31
CA LEU A 408 -6.94 -14.54 -6.07
C LEU A 408 -8.44 -14.41 -5.75
N GLY A 409 -8.79 -14.49 -4.46
CA GLY A 409 -10.15 -14.40 -3.99
C GLY A 409 -10.74 -12.99 -4.09
N ASN A 410 -11.97 -12.85 -3.62
CA ASN A 410 -12.76 -11.62 -3.70
C ASN A 410 -12.20 -10.44 -2.88
N LYS A 411 -11.12 -10.63 -2.12
CA LYS A 411 -10.41 -9.52 -1.45
C LYS A 411 -10.13 -8.35 -2.39
N PHE A 412 -9.86 -8.66 -3.67
CA PHE A 412 -9.42 -7.68 -4.67
C PHE A 412 -10.49 -7.35 -5.70
N TRP A 413 -11.64 -8.00 -5.66
CA TRP A 413 -12.67 -7.79 -6.66
C TRP A 413 -13.36 -6.45 -6.47
N CYS A 414 -13.95 -5.92 -7.54
CA CYS A 414 -14.70 -4.67 -7.52
C CYS A 414 -16.08 -4.87 -8.13
N PHE A 415 -17.10 -4.64 -7.33
CA PHE A 415 -18.47 -4.61 -7.81
C PHE A 415 -18.67 -3.41 -8.75
N GLY A 416 -19.39 -3.62 -9.86
CA GLY A 416 -19.68 -2.55 -10.82
C GLY A 416 -18.46 -1.99 -11.55
N MET A 417 -17.35 -2.75 -11.61
CA MET A 417 -16.14 -2.33 -12.32
C MET A 417 -16.44 -2.04 -13.79
N GLN A 418 -16.09 -0.84 -14.24
CA GLN A 418 -16.21 -0.44 -15.63
C GLN A 418 -14.86 -0.50 -16.35
N TYR A 419 -14.79 -1.22 -17.46
CA TYR A 419 -13.57 -1.43 -18.23
C TYR A 419 -12.42 -2.04 -17.39
N THR A 420 -11.36 -1.25 -17.17
CA THR A 420 -10.18 -1.63 -16.39
C THR A 420 -10.03 -0.81 -15.12
N LEU A 421 -11.04 -0.03 -14.75
CA LEU A 421 -11.02 0.90 -13.63
C LEU A 421 -11.89 0.38 -12.50
N ASP A 422 -11.39 0.45 -11.29
CA ASP A 422 -12.08 0.01 -10.10
C ASP A 422 -12.30 1.13 -9.07
N SER A 423 -13.24 0.90 -8.17
CA SER A 423 -13.56 1.78 -7.06
C SER A 423 -13.12 1.21 -5.71
N ASN A 424 -12.24 0.22 -5.71
CA ASN A 424 -11.72 -0.39 -4.50
C ASN A 424 -10.95 0.60 -3.62
N SER A 425 -11.03 0.41 -2.31
CA SER A 425 -10.20 1.11 -1.33
C SER A 425 -9.00 0.25 -0.96
N TYR A 426 -7.82 0.65 -1.39
CA TYR A 426 -6.59 -0.11 -1.14
C TYR A 426 -6.11 0.13 0.28
N LYS A 427 -6.12 -0.92 1.09
CA LYS A 427 -5.67 -0.89 2.47
C LYS A 427 -4.15 -0.99 2.51
N PHE A 428 -3.50 0.07 2.98
CA PHE A 428 -2.05 0.11 3.10
C PHE A 428 -1.58 -0.21 4.52
N PHE A 429 -2.29 0.32 5.52
CA PHE A 429 -2.05 -0.02 6.93
C PHE A 429 -3.36 -0.35 7.64
N ARG A 430 -3.34 -1.44 8.40
CA ARG A 430 -4.43 -1.88 9.30
C ARG A 430 -3.90 -2.19 10.69
N PHE A 431 -4.78 -2.19 11.67
CA PHE A 431 -4.42 -2.44 13.07
C PHE A 431 -3.84 -3.85 13.29
N ALA A 432 -4.30 -4.88 12.59
CA ALA A 432 -3.69 -6.22 12.65
C ALA A 432 -2.19 -6.20 12.29
N GLY A 433 -1.76 -5.32 11.36
CA GLY A 433 -0.35 -5.13 11.05
C GLY A 433 0.48 -4.56 12.21
N ALA A 434 -0.13 -3.73 13.08
CA ALA A 434 0.52 -3.26 14.30
C ALA A 434 0.65 -4.38 15.33
N LEU A 435 -0.39 -5.22 15.50
CA LEU A 435 -0.32 -6.38 16.41
C LEU A 435 0.76 -7.38 16.00
N LEU A 436 0.92 -7.64 14.71
CA LEU A 436 2.02 -8.48 14.20
C LEU A 436 3.39 -7.83 14.41
N GLY A 437 3.48 -6.50 14.29
CA GLY A 437 4.68 -5.75 14.66
C GLY A 437 5.01 -5.83 16.14
N LEU A 438 4.00 -5.79 17.01
CA LEU A 438 4.16 -6.01 18.46
C LEU A 438 4.61 -7.43 18.76
N ALA A 439 4.02 -8.45 18.11
CA ALA A 439 4.45 -9.84 18.27
C ALA A 439 5.94 -10.00 17.96
N GLU A 440 6.41 -9.42 16.87
CA GLU A 440 7.83 -9.45 16.50
C GLU A 440 8.70 -8.68 17.51
N ALA A 441 8.30 -7.46 17.88
CA ALA A 441 9.10 -6.64 18.79
C ALA A 441 9.24 -7.28 20.19
N TRP A 442 8.18 -7.88 20.72
CA TRP A 442 8.23 -8.60 22.00
C TRP A 442 9.07 -9.87 21.90
N LEU A 443 8.97 -10.62 20.80
CA LEU A 443 9.83 -11.78 20.55
C LEU A 443 11.30 -11.38 20.59
N GLN A 444 11.66 -10.33 19.87
CA GLN A 444 13.04 -9.84 19.79
C GLN A 444 13.56 -9.29 21.13
N LYS A 445 12.64 -8.93 22.04
CA LYS A 445 12.99 -8.60 23.42
C LYS A 445 13.10 -9.84 24.33
N GLY A 446 12.83 -11.03 23.82
CA GLY A 446 12.87 -12.29 24.55
C GLY A 446 11.61 -12.61 25.36
N ASP A 447 10.52 -11.87 25.16
CA ASP A 447 9.24 -12.12 25.79
C ASP A 447 8.33 -12.92 24.86
N HIS A 448 8.50 -14.26 24.89
CA HIS A 448 7.74 -15.19 24.07
C HIS A 448 6.24 -15.22 24.44
N GLU A 449 5.90 -14.98 25.71
CA GLU A 449 4.51 -14.95 26.16
C GLU A 449 3.75 -13.79 25.54
N MET A 450 4.33 -12.58 25.60
CA MET A 450 3.73 -11.41 24.97
C MET A 450 3.71 -11.53 23.45
N ALA A 451 4.79 -12.02 22.84
CA ALA A 451 4.86 -12.28 21.40
C ALA A 451 3.71 -13.20 20.94
N CYS A 452 3.51 -14.32 21.64
CA CYS A 452 2.42 -15.25 21.37
C CYS A 452 1.06 -14.64 21.65
N ALA A 453 0.90 -13.80 22.67
CA ALA A 453 -0.38 -13.15 22.99
C ALA A 453 -0.85 -12.28 21.79
N TYR A 454 0.03 -11.48 21.21
CA TYR A 454 -0.26 -10.67 20.03
C TYR A 454 -0.47 -11.49 18.76
N LEU A 455 0.38 -12.47 18.50
CA LEU A 455 0.25 -13.37 17.36
C LEU A 455 -1.08 -14.13 17.42
N ASN A 456 -1.42 -14.67 18.58
CA ASN A 456 -2.62 -15.47 18.79
C ASN A 456 -3.92 -14.65 18.74
N GLU A 457 -3.88 -13.36 18.95
CA GLU A 457 -5.04 -12.49 18.72
C GLU A 457 -5.42 -12.47 17.23
N VAL A 458 -4.43 -12.30 16.35
CA VAL A 458 -4.65 -12.32 14.88
C VAL A 458 -5.13 -13.71 14.44
N ARG A 459 -4.52 -14.77 14.97
CA ARG A 459 -4.89 -16.16 14.68
C ARG A 459 -6.28 -16.54 15.20
N SER A 460 -6.67 -16.05 16.38
CA SER A 460 -7.99 -16.27 16.97
C SER A 460 -9.11 -15.71 16.08
N ARG A 461 -8.94 -14.48 15.57
CA ARG A 461 -9.88 -13.90 14.61
C ARG A 461 -10.03 -14.77 13.36
N ALA A 462 -8.93 -15.34 12.90
CA ALA A 462 -8.91 -16.24 11.74
C ALA A 462 -9.42 -17.67 12.07
N GLY A 463 -9.71 -17.99 13.33
CA GLY A 463 -10.16 -19.33 13.74
C GLY A 463 -9.05 -20.37 13.73
N LEU A 464 -7.80 -19.96 13.86
CA LEU A 464 -6.62 -20.84 13.93
C LEU A 464 -6.26 -21.14 15.38
N ASP A 465 -5.69 -22.33 15.59
CA ASP A 465 -5.16 -22.74 16.89
C ASP A 465 -4.03 -21.81 17.36
N PRO A 466 -3.93 -21.56 18.67
CA PRO A 466 -2.89 -20.70 19.21
C PRO A 466 -1.51 -21.35 19.08
N ILE A 467 -0.49 -20.52 18.87
CA ILE A 467 0.92 -20.88 18.92
C ILE A 467 1.39 -20.86 20.37
N SER A 468 2.22 -21.85 20.74
CA SER A 468 2.79 -21.98 22.08
C SER A 468 4.01 -21.09 22.28
N PRO A 469 4.15 -20.41 23.42
CA PRO A 469 5.36 -19.66 23.76
C PRO A 469 6.57 -20.54 24.08
N THR A 470 6.42 -21.86 24.04
CA THR A 470 7.51 -22.83 24.26
C THR A 470 8.35 -23.08 23.01
N LEU A 471 7.94 -22.58 21.84
CA LEU A 471 8.76 -22.60 20.64
C LEU A 471 10.05 -21.82 20.84
N ASP A 472 11.11 -22.22 20.17
CA ASP A 472 12.32 -21.42 20.16
C ASP A 472 12.15 -20.11 19.36
N MET A 473 13.14 -19.24 19.43
CA MET A 473 13.06 -17.90 18.82
C MET A 473 12.91 -17.96 17.31
N ASP A 474 13.61 -18.87 16.63
CA ASP A 474 13.57 -18.96 15.16
C ASP A 474 12.24 -19.59 14.69
N GLU A 475 11.76 -20.60 15.41
CA GLU A 475 10.45 -21.21 15.16
C GLU A 475 9.32 -20.18 15.33
N LEU A 476 9.33 -19.43 16.43
CA LEU A 476 8.30 -18.42 16.71
C LEU A 476 8.37 -17.23 15.73
N LEU A 477 9.58 -16.81 15.34
CA LEU A 477 9.74 -15.81 14.29
C LEU A 477 9.18 -16.30 12.96
N GLY A 478 9.40 -17.56 12.63
CA GLY A 478 8.82 -18.22 11.45
C GLY A 478 7.30 -18.18 11.45
N GLU A 479 6.66 -18.47 12.60
CA GLU A 479 5.20 -18.39 12.74
C GLU A 479 4.67 -16.95 12.59
N ILE A 480 5.38 -15.94 13.12
CA ILE A 480 5.05 -14.52 12.93
C ILE A 480 5.16 -14.12 11.46
N GLN A 481 6.22 -14.55 10.77
CA GLN A 481 6.43 -14.28 9.35
C GLN A 481 5.35 -14.93 8.47
N ASP A 482 4.91 -16.13 8.83
CA ASP A 482 3.88 -16.87 8.12
C ASP A 482 2.49 -16.28 8.39
N GLU A 483 2.22 -15.84 9.62
CA GLU A 483 0.97 -15.15 9.94
C GLU A 483 0.89 -13.77 9.26
N ASN A 484 2.00 -13.04 9.19
CA ASN A 484 2.11 -11.81 8.42
C ASN A 484 1.75 -12.04 6.94
N ALA A 485 2.25 -13.12 6.35
CA ALA A 485 1.91 -13.50 4.97
C ALA A 485 0.43 -13.80 4.77
N ARG A 486 -0.22 -14.49 5.74
CA ARG A 486 -1.65 -14.82 5.68
C ARG A 486 -2.53 -13.58 5.88
N GLU A 487 -2.24 -12.81 6.90
CA GLU A 487 -3.07 -11.67 7.31
C GLU A 487 -2.98 -10.50 6.33
N LEU A 488 -1.77 -10.13 5.93
CA LEU A 488 -1.51 -8.95 5.10
C LEU A 488 -1.34 -9.28 3.60
N PHE A 489 -1.84 -10.43 3.15
CA PHE A 489 -1.76 -10.84 1.75
C PHE A 489 -2.32 -9.77 0.80
N GLY A 490 -1.47 -9.24 -0.07
CA GLY A 490 -1.85 -8.22 -1.05
C GLY A 490 -2.05 -6.82 -0.47
N GLU A 491 -1.42 -6.48 0.65
CA GLU A 491 -1.49 -5.16 1.28
C GLU A 491 -0.18 -4.37 1.15
N PHE A 492 0.57 -4.60 0.07
CA PHE A 492 1.77 -3.85 -0.31
C PHE A 492 2.97 -3.95 0.66
N GLN A 493 3.01 -5.00 1.53
CA GLN A 493 4.00 -5.08 2.60
C GLN A 493 5.04 -6.19 2.40
N ARG A 494 4.67 -7.30 1.74
CA ARG A 494 5.42 -8.56 1.82
C ARG A 494 6.88 -8.46 1.41
N LYS A 495 7.20 -7.83 0.26
CA LYS A 495 8.58 -7.65 -0.17
C LYS A 495 9.42 -6.95 0.89
N HIS A 496 8.90 -5.85 1.42
CA HIS A 496 9.62 -5.02 2.37
C HIS A 496 9.85 -5.72 3.72
N ASP A 497 8.88 -6.53 4.16
CA ASP A 497 9.06 -7.35 5.37
C ASP A 497 10.13 -8.43 5.13
N LEU A 498 10.16 -9.10 3.98
CA LEU A 498 11.22 -10.05 3.64
C LEU A 498 12.61 -9.39 3.57
N VAL A 499 12.70 -8.17 3.03
CA VAL A 499 13.97 -7.41 2.96
C VAL A 499 14.47 -7.07 4.36
N ARG A 500 13.61 -6.52 5.23
CA ARG A 500 14.03 -6.14 6.58
C ARG A 500 14.39 -7.34 7.48
N TRP A 501 13.82 -8.52 7.20
CA TRP A 501 14.21 -9.78 7.84
C TRP A 501 15.51 -10.37 7.26
N GLY A 502 16.05 -9.81 6.17
CA GLY A 502 17.27 -10.28 5.51
C GLY A 502 17.10 -11.59 4.74
N ILE A 503 15.87 -11.99 4.43
CA ILE A 503 15.55 -13.28 3.80
C ILE A 503 14.95 -13.14 2.40
N TRP A 504 14.81 -11.91 1.87
CA TRP A 504 14.09 -11.66 0.62
C TRP A 504 14.62 -12.48 -0.55
N TYR A 505 15.92 -12.40 -0.83
CA TYR A 505 16.51 -13.06 -2.00
C TYR A 505 16.32 -14.58 -1.94
N ASP A 506 16.66 -15.19 -0.80
CA ASP A 506 16.59 -16.64 -0.61
C ASP A 506 15.14 -17.15 -0.68
N TYR A 507 14.20 -16.42 -0.07
CA TYR A 507 12.77 -16.79 -0.09
C TYR A 507 12.18 -16.64 -1.48
N VAL A 508 12.46 -15.55 -2.18
CA VAL A 508 11.96 -15.33 -3.55
C VAL A 508 12.52 -16.40 -4.48
N VAL A 509 13.83 -16.69 -4.42
CA VAL A 509 14.46 -17.75 -5.22
C VAL A 509 13.85 -19.10 -4.90
N LYS A 510 13.74 -19.45 -3.61
CA LYS A 510 13.23 -20.75 -3.17
C LYS A 510 11.79 -20.99 -3.62
N TYR A 511 10.92 -20.01 -3.39
CA TYR A 511 9.47 -20.20 -3.55
C TYR A 511 8.92 -19.79 -4.92
N ASN A 512 9.67 -19.00 -5.72
CA ASN A 512 9.32 -18.72 -7.11
C ASN A 512 10.00 -19.65 -8.13
N ALA A 513 11.06 -20.34 -7.76
CA ALA A 513 11.70 -21.35 -8.62
C ALA A 513 10.77 -22.52 -8.95
N GLY A 514 9.74 -22.68 -8.15
CA GLY A 514 8.68 -23.64 -8.29
C GLY A 514 9.10 -25.08 -8.02
N GLU A 515 8.27 -25.78 -7.32
CA GLU A 515 8.29 -27.25 -7.37
C GLU A 515 7.68 -27.66 -8.73
N LYS A 516 8.46 -27.52 -9.81
CA LYS A 516 8.04 -27.68 -11.21
C LYS A 516 7.36 -29.00 -11.56
N ASN A 517 7.31 -29.97 -10.65
CA ASN A 517 6.93 -31.34 -10.94
C ASN A 517 5.86 -31.89 -9.99
N THR A 518 5.13 -31.05 -9.26
CA THR A 518 3.98 -31.55 -8.53
C THR A 518 2.78 -31.65 -9.46
N ALA A 519 1.97 -32.69 -9.33
CA ALA A 519 0.74 -32.85 -10.10
C ALA A 519 -0.21 -31.64 -9.98
N ASP A 520 -0.06 -30.87 -8.92
CA ASP A 520 -0.82 -29.65 -8.61
C ASP A 520 -0.36 -28.39 -9.39
N TYR A 521 0.84 -28.44 -9.99
CA TYR A 521 1.40 -27.40 -10.86
C TYR A 521 1.68 -27.93 -12.27
N ALA A 522 1.10 -29.10 -12.60
CA ALA A 522 1.45 -29.89 -13.77
C ALA A 522 1.22 -29.20 -15.12
N GLU A 523 0.47 -28.11 -15.14
CA GLU A 523 0.11 -27.50 -16.40
C GLU A 523 0.88 -26.23 -16.67
N GLY A 524 2.14 -26.44 -17.01
CA GLY A 524 3.00 -25.37 -17.46
C GLY A 524 3.39 -24.44 -16.33
N GLY A 525 3.88 -24.98 -15.24
CA GLY A 525 4.56 -24.27 -14.17
C GLY A 525 5.64 -23.35 -14.66
N GLU A 526 5.26 -22.40 -15.45
CA GLU A 526 6.02 -21.20 -15.75
C GLU A 526 5.98 -20.32 -14.50
N ASN A 527 6.34 -20.92 -13.40
CA ASN A 527 6.63 -20.22 -12.19
C ASN A 527 7.60 -19.14 -12.54
N ASN A 528 7.13 -17.96 -12.55
CA ASN A 528 7.91 -16.76 -12.57
C ASN A 528 9.33 -16.89 -13.16
N THR A 529 9.45 -17.70 -14.25
CA THR A 529 10.74 -18.03 -14.88
C THR A 529 11.49 -16.77 -15.28
N ARG A 530 10.77 -15.68 -15.59
CA ARG A 530 11.36 -14.39 -15.89
C ARG A 530 11.89 -13.69 -14.66
N LEU A 531 11.15 -13.66 -13.56
CA LEU A 531 11.68 -13.15 -12.31
C LEU A 531 12.94 -13.93 -11.94
N MET A 532 12.90 -15.26 -12.04
CA MET A 532 14.03 -16.14 -11.73
C MET A 532 15.24 -15.94 -12.65
N SER A 533 15.04 -15.54 -13.90
CA SER A 533 16.15 -15.22 -14.79
C SER A 533 16.78 -13.85 -14.52
N ASN A 534 15.98 -12.93 -14.01
CA ASN A 534 16.38 -11.54 -13.79
C ASN A 534 16.87 -11.27 -12.35
N ILE A 535 16.36 -12.01 -11.36
CA ILE A 535 16.63 -11.72 -9.95
C ILE A 535 18.12 -11.71 -9.61
N ARG A 536 18.55 -10.68 -8.91
CA ARG A 536 19.88 -10.52 -8.33
C ARG A 536 19.73 -9.96 -6.92
N PRO A 537 20.70 -10.13 -6.02
CA PRO A 537 20.62 -9.55 -4.68
C PRO A 537 20.40 -8.03 -4.65
N CYS A 538 20.92 -7.28 -5.62
CA CYS A 538 20.71 -5.83 -5.69
C CYS A 538 19.24 -5.41 -5.86
N HIS A 539 18.37 -6.31 -6.33
CA HIS A 539 16.95 -6.03 -6.51
C HIS A 539 16.13 -5.99 -5.20
N GLU A 540 16.78 -6.17 -4.06
CA GLU A 540 16.19 -5.77 -2.77
C GLU A 540 15.69 -4.33 -2.83
N TYR A 541 16.47 -3.46 -3.46
CA TYR A 541 16.15 -2.06 -3.71
C TYR A 541 16.05 -1.76 -5.21
N TYR A 542 15.34 -0.71 -5.55
CA TYR A 542 15.29 -0.19 -6.92
C TYR A 542 16.54 0.66 -7.22
N PRO A 543 16.98 0.70 -8.49
CA PRO A 543 18.06 1.59 -8.86
C PRO A 543 17.61 3.04 -8.86
N ILE A 544 18.52 3.94 -8.51
CA ILE A 544 18.31 5.37 -8.72
C ILE A 544 18.29 5.63 -10.24
N PRO A 545 17.29 6.36 -10.76
CA PRO A 545 17.23 6.65 -12.20
C PRO A 545 18.47 7.40 -12.68
N ASP A 546 19.06 7.00 -13.81
CA ASP A 546 20.30 7.60 -14.37
C ASP A 546 20.20 9.11 -14.56
N GLU A 547 19.00 9.62 -14.90
CA GLU A 547 18.79 11.06 -15.01
C GLU A 547 19.04 11.79 -13.69
N GLN A 548 18.74 11.17 -12.54
CA GLN A 548 18.95 11.76 -11.22
C GLN A 548 20.45 11.77 -10.87
N ILE A 549 21.18 10.74 -11.28
CA ILE A 549 22.64 10.72 -11.15
C ILE A 549 23.26 11.88 -11.94
N THR A 550 22.77 12.10 -13.15
CA THR A 550 23.20 13.22 -14.00
C THR A 550 22.89 14.56 -13.35
N TYR A 551 21.65 14.76 -12.85
CA TYR A 551 21.24 16.03 -12.23
C TYR A 551 22.00 16.32 -10.91
N SER A 552 22.42 15.28 -10.19
CA SER A 552 23.20 15.43 -8.97
C SER A 552 24.70 15.69 -9.20
N ASN A 553 25.16 15.85 -10.45
CA ASN A 553 26.58 15.93 -10.80
C ASN A 553 27.41 14.73 -10.27
N GLY A 554 26.81 13.54 -10.23
CA GLY A 554 27.47 12.33 -9.74
C GLY A 554 27.56 12.21 -8.21
N ALA A 555 26.80 13.01 -7.46
CA ALA A 555 26.65 12.82 -6.02
C ALA A 555 25.88 11.53 -5.68
N LEU A 556 25.06 11.04 -6.62
CA LEU A 556 24.34 9.77 -6.53
C LEU A 556 25.01 8.71 -7.40
N ASP A 557 24.88 7.44 -7.02
CA ASP A 557 25.40 6.30 -7.78
C ASP A 557 24.54 5.04 -7.61
N ASN A 558 24.80 4.03 -8.45
CA ASN A 558 24.19 2.70 -8.43
C ASN A 558 25.24 1.60 -8.28
N LYS A 559 26.18 1.73 -7.35
CA LYS A 559 27.29 0.77 -7.17
C LYS A 559 26.81 -0.66 -6.99
N GLU A 560 25.66 -0.86 -6.34
CA GLU A 560 25.08 -2.17 -6.09
C GLU A 560 24.65 -2.84 -7.41
N TYR A 561 24.08 -2.09 -8.35
CA TYR A 561 23.66 -2.57 -9.66
C TYR A 561 24.84 -2.80 -10.60
N ASN A 562 25.81 -1.91 -10.56
CA ASN A 562 27.03 -2.01 -11.39
C ASN A 562 27.82 -3.31 -11.16
N LYS A 563 27.76 -3.89 -9.93
CA LYS A 563 28.38 -5.20 -9.63
C LYS A 563 27.83 -6.35 -10.46
N TYR A 564 26.60 -6.21 -10.96
CA TYR A 564 25.90 -7.23 -11.74
C TYR A 564 25.82 -6.89 -13.24
N GLY A 565 26.46 -5.79 -13.66
CA GLY A 565 26.45 -5.34 -15.05
C GLY A 565 25.09 -4.81 -15.49
N LEU A 566 24.32 -4.28 -14.57
CA LEU A 566 22.99 -3.70 -14.79
C LEU A 566 23.04 -2.18 -14.83
#